data_e8090d759fecc8c3e7e584f455b42176
#
_entry.id   e8090d759fecc8c3e7e584f455b42176
#
_cell.length_a   1.000
_cell.length_b   1.000
_cell.length_c   1.000
_cell.angle_alpha   90.00
_cell.angle_beta   90.00
_cell.angle_gamma   90.00
#
_symmetry.space_group_name_H-M   'P 1'
#
loop_
_entity.id
_entity.type
_entity.pdbx_description
1 polymer ?
#
loop_
_entity_poly.entity_id
_entity_poly.type
_entity_poly.pdbx_seq_one_letter_code
_entity_poly.pdbx_strand_id
1 'polypeptide(L)'
;MPQDWNTLADNRRQRLQRAEGLARGRLVEAKDAVALLEAVIEPGDRVCVEGNNQKQADFLSQCLTEVDPARVHGLHLLQSVLALPSHLDVFERGIAQRLDFSFSGPQALRLARLVADKRIEIGAIHTYLELFGRYFVDLTPRVALVAAQAADRHGNLYTGPNTEDTPVIAEATAFKGGIVIAQVNEIVDTLPRVDIPADWIGYVVQAPRPHYIEPLFTRDPAQISEIQVLMAMMAIKGIYAEYGVDRLNHGIGFDTAAIELLLPTYAESLGLRGKICRHWALNPHPALIPAIESGFVKSVHSFGSELGMEKYIAARADVFFAGPDGSMRSNRAFSQTAGLYACDMFIGSTLQIDLQGNSSTATRDRIAGFGGAPNMGSDARGRRHGSNAWLKAGREAARPGEMPRGRKLVVQMVETFREHMAPAFVERLDAWELAERANMPLPPVMIYGDDVSHVLTEEGIANLLLCRTPEEREQAIRGVAGYTAVGLGRDRRMVENLRDRGVIRRPEDLGIRLRDASRDLLAARSVKDLVRWSGGLYAPPQRFRNW
;
A
#
# COMPACT_ATOMS: atom_id res chain seq x y z
N MET A 1 32.74 -7.93 11.25
CA MET A 1 33.54 -8.17 10.03
C MET A 1 32.56 -8.51 8.92
N PRO A 2 32.73 -8.06 7.67
CA PRO A 2 31.90 -8.53 6.56
C PRO A 2 32.11 -10.05 6.43
N GLN A 3 31.01 -10.80 6.44
CA GLN A 3 31.04 -12.23 6.20
C GLN A 3 31.33 -12.44 4.71
N ASP A 4 32.33 -13.23 4.38
CA ASP A 4 32.57 -13.61 3.00
C ASP A 4 31.54 -14.64 2.50
N TRP A 5 31.46 -14.81 1.19
CA TRP A 5 30.48 -15.72 0.58
C TRP A 5 30.66 -17.18 1.01
N ASN A 6 31.89 -17.63 1.31
CA ASN A 6 32.15 -18.99 1.76
C ASN A 6 31.56 -19.21 3.15
N THR A 7 31.77 -18.26 4.07
CA THR A 7 31.17 -18.30 5.41
C THR A 7 29.65 -18.36 5.36
N LEU A 8 29.02 -17.59 4.47
CA LEU A 8 27.55 -17.62 4.29
C LEU A 8 27.06 -18.95 3.73
N ALA A 9 27.79 -19.50 2.74
CA ALA A 9 27.44 -20.79 2.14
C ALA A 9 27.59 -21.95 3.14
N ASP A 10 28.66 -21.92 3.98
CA ASP A 10 28.88 -22.92 5.01
C ASP A 10 27.83 -22.86 6.12
N ASN A 11 27.48 -21.67 6.59
CA ASN A 11 26.40 -21.48 7.57
C ASN A 11 25.06 -22.01 7.02
N ARG A 12 24.71 -21.65 5.77
CA ARG A 12 23.51 -22.18 5.11
C ARG A 12 23.53 -23.72 5.06
N ARG A 13 24.65 -24.32 4.68
CA ARG A 13 24.81 -25.78 4.58
C ARG A 13 24.59 -26.45 5.95
N GLN A 14 25.22 -25.92 7.00
CA GLN A 14 25.03 -26.44 8.37
C GLN A 14 23.59 -26.37 8.83
N ARG A 15 22.87 -25.27 8.55
CA ARG A 15 21.44 -25.13 8.90
C ARG A 15 20.58 -26.14 8.15
N LEU A 16 20.84 -26.35 6.85
CA LEU A 16 20.11 -27.35 6.05
C LEU A 16 20.38 -28.77 6.57
N GLN A 17 21.62 -29.10 6.96
CA GLN A 17 21.97 -30.41 7.53
C GLN A 17 21.21 -30.69 8.83
N ARG A 18 21.03 -29.69 9.72
CA ARG A 18 20.23 -29.87 10.95
C ARG A 18 18.78 -30.25 10.69
N ALA A 19 18.21 -29.82 9.57
CA ALA A 19 16.84 -30.08 9.19
C ALA A 19 16.67 -31.28 8.25
N GLU A 20 17.76 -31.93 7.81
CA GLU A 20 17.73 -33.00 6.79
C GLU A 20 16.81 -34.17 7.19
N GLY A 21 16.82 -34.53 8.47
CA GLY A 21 15.98 -35.61 8.99
C GLY A 21 14.47 -35.32 9.03
N LEU A 22 14.07 -34.08 8.86
CA LEU A 22 12.67 -33.63 8.84
C LEU A 22 12.07 -33.63 7.43
N ALA A 23 12.91 -33.75 6.40
CA ALA A 23 12.51 -33.54 5.01
C ALA A 23 12.63 -34.82 4.17
N ARG A 24 11.73 -34.97 3.20
CA ARG A 24 11.87 -35.91 2.07
C ARG A 24 12.22 -35.10 0.83
N GLY A 25 13.52 -35.00 0.53
CA GLY A 25 14.03 -34.03 -0.42
C GLY A 25 13.84 -32.61 0.10
N ARG A 26 12.99 -31.80 -0.51
CA ARG A 26 12.63 -30.46 -0.02
C ARG A 26 11.30 -30.40 0.74
N LEU A 27 10.52 -31.50 0.72
CA LEU A 27 9.18 -31.53 1.28
C LEU A 27 9.22 -31.88 2.77
N VAL A 28 8.55 -31.08 3.59
CA VAL A 28 8.42 -31.27 5.05
C VAL A 28 6.93 -31.38 5.39
N GLU A 29 6.58 -32.31 6.25
CA GLU A 29 5.19 -32.46 6.71
C GLU A 29 4.78 -31.27 7.61
N ALA A 30 3.52 -30.85 7.55
CA ALA A 30 3.02 -29.72 8.32
C ALA A 30 3.25 -29.85 9.83
N LYS A 31 3.15 -31.07 10.38
CA LYS A 31 3.39 -31.34 11.82
C LYS A 31 4.84 -31.07 12.27
N ASP A 32 5.79 -31.13 11.32
CA ASP A 32 7.23 -30.95 11.58
C ASP A 32 7.70 -29.50 11.30
N ALA A 33 6.77 -28.60 10.92
CA ALA A 33 7.10 -27.22 10.56
C ALA A 33 7.75 -26.43 11.70
N VAL A 34 7.29 -26.58 12.94
CA VAL A 34 7.90 -25.92 14.10
C VAL A 34 9.34 -26.42 14.30
N ALA A 35 9.55 -27.75 14.28
CA ALA A 35 10.87 -28.34 14.40
C ALA A 35 11.82 -27.90 13.25
N LEU A 36 11.29 -27.73 12.03
CA LEU A 36 12.02 -27.17 10.90
C LEU A 36 12.50 -25.73 11.20
N LEU A 37 11.59 -24.86 11.68
CA LEU A 37 11.95 -23.48 12.02
C LEU A 37 13.03 -23.44 13.10
N GLU A 38 12.90 -24.25 14.16
CA GLU A 38 13.91 -24.35 15.22
C GLU A 38 15.26 -24.91 14.75
N ALA A 39 15.28 -25.74 13.71
CA ALA A 39 16.52 -26.26 13.14
C ALA A 39 17.27 -25.25 12.28
N VAL A 40 16.54 -24.35 11.59
CA VAL A 40 17.15 -23.45 10.60
C VAL A 40 17.29 -22.00 11.07
N ILE A 41 16.50 -21.54 12.04
CA ILE A 41 16.56 -20.17 12.59
C ILE A 41 17.51 -20.15 13.79
N GLU A 42 18.37 -19.16 13.84
CA GLU A 42 19.29 -18.95 14.96
C GLU A 42 18.93 -17.64 15.71
N PRO A 43 19.26 -17.55 17.01
CA PRO A 43 19.05 -16.33 17.77
C PRO A 43 19.63 -15.09 17.08
N GLY A 44 18.85 -14.01 17.03
CA GLY A 44 19.27 -12.75 16.39
C GLY A 44 19.17 -12.72 14.87
N ASP A 45 18.65 -13.76 14.22
CA ASP A 45 18.47 -13.78 12.77
C ASP A 45 17.50 -12.70 12.29
N ARG A 46 17.74 -12.22 11.08
CA ARG A 46 16.73 -11.50 10.29
C ARG A 46 15.83 -12.50 9.60
N VAL A 47 14.56 -12.49 9.98
CA VAL A 47 13.53 -13.38 9.42
C VAL A 47 12.51 -12.54 8.67
N CYS A 48 12.39 -12.79 7.36
CA CYS A 48 11.31 -12.20 6.57
C CYS A 48 10.08 -13.13 6.63
N VAL A 49 8.94 -12.58 7.02
CA VAL A 49 7.65 -13.28 6.95
C VAL A 49 6.83 -12.61 5.86
N GLU A 50 6.52 -13.33 4.79
CA GLU A 50 5.66 -12.78 3.75
C GLU A 50 4.28 -12.53 4.32
N GLY A 51 3.99 -11.27 4.51
CA GLY A 51 2.69 -10.75 4.92
C GLY A 51 2.37 -9.57 4.05
N ASN A 52 1.31 -9.68 3.28
CA ASN A 52 0.81 -8.58 2.46
C ASN A 52 -0.72 -8.59 2.49
N ASN A 53 -1.36 -7.81 1.64
CA ASN A 53 -2.81 -7.70 1.68
C ASN A 53 -3.51 -8.94 1.13
N GLN A 54 -2.92 -9.56 0.12
CA GLN A 54 -3.59 -10.54 -0.71
C GLN A 54 -2.96 -11.93 -0.63
N LYS A 55 -1.90 -12.09 0.16
CA LYS A 55 -1.25 -13.37 0.41
C LYS A 55 -0.47 -13.31 1.71
N GLN A 56 -0.61 -14.34 2.54
CA GLN A 56 0.01 -14.44 3.85
C GLN A 56 0.71 -15.77 3.99
N ALA A 57 1.94 -15.79 4.51
CA ALA A 57 2.57 -17.00 5.02
C ALA A 57 2.00 -17.31 6.42
N ASP A 58 0.67 -17.44 6.52
CA ASP A 58 -0.07 -17.49 7.77
C ASP A 58 0.21 -18.75 8.58
N PHE A 59 0.32 -19.91 7.94
CA PHE A 59 0.65 -21.16 8.61
C PHE A 59 2.07 -21.11 9.20
N LEU A 60 3.07 -20.72 8.40
CA LEU A 60 4.45 -20.60 8.89
C LEU A 60 4.59 -19.48 9.93
N SER A 61 3.85 -18.38 9.80
CA SER A 61 3.78 -17.33 10.80
C SER A 61 3.23 -17.85 12.13
N GLN A 62 2.19 -18.69 12.10
CA GLN A 62 1.65 -19.36 13.28
C GLN A 62 2.70 -20.30 13.89
N CYS A 63 3.34 -21.15 13.09
CA CYS A 63 4.41 -22.03 13.55
C CYS A 63 5.57 -21.26 14.21
N LEU A 64 5.91 -20.06 13.69
CA LEU A 64 6.94 -19.23 14.28
C LEU A 64 6.56 -18.74 15.69
N THR A 65 5.26 -18.58 16.00
CA THR A 65 4.83 -18.27 17.36
C THR A 65 4.96 -19.45 18.33
N GLU A 66 5.11 -20.67 17.81
CA GLU A 66 5.12 -21.92 18.59
C GLU A 66 6.54 -22.44 18.89
N VAL A 67 7.59 -21.82 18.31
CA VAL A 67 8.98 -22.20 18.60
C VAL A 67 9.35 -21.93 20.06
N ASP A 68 10.29 -22.70 20.58
CA ASP A 68 10.83 -22.52 21.93
C ASP A 68 11.67 -21.21 22.01
N PRO A 69 11.25 -20.20 22.81
CA PRO A 69 12.00 -18.94 22.94
C PRO A 69 13.41 -19.14 23.57
N ALA A 70 13.68 -20.25 24.23
CA ALA A 70 15.03 -20.57 24.69
C ALA A 70 15.98 -20.91 23.54
N ARG A 71 15.44 -21.36 22.41
CA ARG A 71 16.21 -21.75 21.21
C ARG A 71 16.18 -20.68 20.13
N VAL A 72 15.04 -20.01 19.95
CA VAL A 72 14.81 -19.02 18.90
C VAL A 72 14.33 -17.72 19.55
N HIS A 73 15.19 -16.72 19.62
CA HIS A 73 14.89 -15.44 20.26
C HIS A 73 15.67 -14.27 19.64
N GLY A 74 15.30 -13.06 20.04
CA GLY A 74 15.99 -11.83 19.60
C GLY A 74 15.88 -11.57 18.10
N LEU A 75 14.88 -12.14 17.42
CA LEU A 75 14.75 -12.02 15.98
C LEU A 75 14.48 -10.58 15.54
N HIS A 76 15.03 -10.23 14.40
CA HIS A 76 14.71 -9.03 13.65
C HIS A 76 13.73 -9.39 12.52
N LEU A 77 12.47 -9.06 12.68
CA LEU A 77 11.46 -9.34 11.66
C LEU A 77 11.45 -8.28 10.56
N LEU A 78 11.33 -8.76 9.33
CA LEU A 78 11.19 -7.96 8.12
C LEU A 78 9.84 -8.32 7.47
N GLN A 79 8.93 -7.35 7.32
CA GLN A 79 7.58 -7.66 6.86
C GLN A 79 6.93 -6.49 6.12
N SER A 80 6.33 -6.73 4.95
CA SER A 80 5.64 -5.67 4.22
C SER A 80 4.38 -5.22 4.94
N VAL A 81 3.53 -6.16 5.38
CA VAL A 81 2.25 -5.86 6.02
C VAL A 81 2.00 -6.76 7.23
N LEU A 82 1.68 -6.15 8.35
CA LEU A 82 1.32 -6.82 9.60
C LEU A 82 -0.20 -7.09 9.65
N ALA A 83 -0.70 -8.02 8.84
CA ALA A 83 -2.14 -8.25 8.75
C ALA A 83 -2.68 -9.16 9.87
N LEU A 84 -1.87 -10.12 10.35
CA LEU A 84 -2.32 -11.17 11.27
C LEU A 84 -1.90 -10.89 12.72
N PRO A 85 -2.68 -11.37 13.71
CA PRO A 85 -2.26 -11.34 15.12
C PRO A 85 -0.91 -12.00 15.36
N SER A 86 -0.64 -13.16 14.74
CA SER A 86 0.62 -13.91 14.85
C SER A 86 1.86 -13.07 14.51
N HIS A 87 1.72 -12.06 13.64
CA HIS A 87 2.81 -11.15 13.29
C HIS A 87 3.30 -10.29 14.48
N LEU A 88 2.46 -10.10 15.49
CA LEU A 88 2.81 -9.39 16.72
C LEU A 88 2.95 -10.33 17.93
N ASP A 89 2.32 -11.51 17.91
CA ASP A 89 2.41 -12.48 19.01
C ASP A 89 3.86 -12.91 19.28
N VAL A 90 4.70 -13.02 18.25
CA VAL A 90 6.12 -13.35 18.36
C VAL A 90 6.92 -12.36 19.24
N PHE A 91 6.49 -11.09 19.29
CA PHE A 91 7.10 -10.08 20.18
C PHE A 91 6.63 -10.26 21.62
N GLU A 92 5.36 -10.54 21.81
CA GLU A 92 4.79 -10.78 23.14
C GLU A 92 5.33 -12.07 23.77
N ARG A 93 5.75 -13.03 22.95
CA ARG A 93 6.36 -14.30 23.38
C ARG A 93 7.89 -14.22 23.56
N GLY A 94 8.51 -13.06 23.26
CA GLY A 94 9.95 -12.88 23.40
C GLY A 94 10.78 -13.56 22.29
N ILE A 95 10.15 -14.00 21.21
CA ILE A 95 10.82 -14.60 20.05
C ILE A 95 11.46 -13.51 19.18
N ALA A 96 10.74 -12.44 18.90
CA ALA A 96 11.23 -11.31 18.13
C ALA A 96 11.42 -10.07 19.01
N GLN A 97 12.32 -9.18 18.63
CA GLN A 97 12.67 -7.95 19.35
C GLN A 97 12.56 -6.72 18.45
N ARG A 98 12.97 -6.83 17.20
CA ARG A 98 13.04 -5.70 16.26
C ARG A 98 12.16 -5.95 15.04
N LEU A 99 11.59 -4.87 14.50
CA LEU A 99 10.68 -4.88 13.36
C LEU A 99 11.05 -3.80 12.35
N ASP A 100 11.20 -4.19 11.08
CA ASP A 100 11.16 -3.31 9.92
C ASP A 100 9.94 -3.67 9.08
N PHE A 101 9.08 -2.70 8.76
CA PHE A 101 7.81 -2.97 8.09
C PHE A 101 7.34 -1.77 7.24
N SER A 102 6.29 -1.99 6.43
CA SER A 102 5.72 -0.92 5.60
C SER A 102 4.31 -0.52 6.03
N PHE A 103 3.45 -1.48 6.38
CA PHE A 103 2.06 -1.22 6.74
C PHE A 103 1.57 -2.20 7.81
N SER A 104 0.87 -1.71 8.82
CA SER A 104 0.40 -2.56 9.92
C SER A 104 -1.10 -2.90 9.86
N GLY A 105 -1.85 -2.24 8.98
CA GLY A 105 -3.26 -2.56 8.74
C GLY A 105 -4.09 -2.70 10.01
N PRO A 106 -4.76 -3.86 10.20
CA PRO A 106 -5.60 -4.12 11.38
C PRO A 106 -4.84 -4.12 12.71
N GLN A 107 -3.51 -4.27 12.69
CA GLN A 107 -2.68 -4.33 13.89
C GLN A 107 -2.19 -2.96 14.39
N ALA A 108 -2.58 -1.87 13.73
CA ALA A 108 -2.04 -0.52 13.98
C ALA A 108 -2.16 -0.04 15.44
N LEU A 109 -3.29 -0.32 16.11
CA LEU A 109 -3.52 0.03 17.50
C LEU A 109 -2.69 -0.85 18.46
N ARG A 110 -2.58 -2.14 18.16
CA ARG A 110 -1.79 -3.09 18.95
C ARG A 110 -0.30 -2.77 18.85
N LEU A 111 0.17 -2.47 17.64
CA LEU A 111 1.55 -2.08 17.40
C LEU A 111 1.92 -0.82 18.20
N ALA A 112 1.07 0.20 18.20
CA ALA A 112 1.31 1.43 18.95
C ALA A 112 1.45 1.16 20.47
N ARG A 113 0.63 0.26 21.03
CA ARG A 113 0.73 -0.18 22.43
C ARG A 113 2.04 -0.91 22.72
N LEU A 114 2.41 -1.89 21.88
CA LEU A 114 3.65 -2.66 22.08
C LEU A 114 4.91 -1.78 21.98
N VAL A 115 4.89 -0.75 21.14
CA VAL A 115 5.96 0.26 21.07
C VAL A 115 5.98 1.11 22.35
N ALA A 116 4.81 1.57 22.83
CA ALA A 116 4.72 2.34 24.07
C ALA A 116 5.21 1.54 25.29
N ASP A 117 4.94 0.23 25.31
CA ASP A 117 5.37 -0.72 26.35
C ASP A 117 6.83 -1.17 26.19
N LYS A 118 7.56 -0.65 25.18
CA LYS A 118 8.96 -1.01 24.85
C LYS A 118 9.17 -2.50 24.57
N ARG A 119 8.15 -3.17 24.05
CA ARG A 119 8.21 -4.60 23.67
C ARG A 119 8.67 -4.82 22.24
N ILE A 120 8.62 -3.78 21.41
CA ILE A 120 9.09 -3.79 20.02
C ILE A 120 10.02 -2.60 19.80
N GLU A 121 11.19 -2.88 19.25
CA GLU A 121 12.06 -1.88 18.65
C GLU A 121 11.70 -1.74 17.17
N ILE A 122 11.38 -0.53 16.72
CA ILE A 122 11.15 -0.27 15.29
C ILE A 122 12.47 0.13 14.65
N GLY A 123 12.94 -0.65 13.66
CA GLY A 123 14.08 -0.30 12.84
C GLY A 123 13.74 0.87 11.92
N ALA A 124 12.73 0.69 11.08
CA ALA A 124 12.14 1.75 10.27
C ALA A 124 10.72 1.39 9.80
N ILE A 125 9.95 2.42 9.44
CA ILE A 125 8.73 2.27 8.65
C ILE A 125 9.09 2.64 7.22
N HIS A 126 9.03 1.66 6.31
CA HIS A 126 9.46 1.78 4.92
C HIS A 126 8.29 2.04 3.98
N THR A 127 8.58 2.56 2.80
CA THR A 127 7.73 2.26 1.64
C THR A 127 8.04 0.85 1.14
N TYR A 128 7.09 0.20 0.46
CA TYR A 128 7.34 -1.14 -0.10
C TYR A 128 8.59 -1.19 -0.96
N LEU A 129 8.76 -0.22 -1.86
CA LEU A 129 9.88 -0.22 -2.80
C LEU A 129 11.24 -0.07 -2.10
N GLU A 130 11.31 0.77 -1.06
CA GLU A 130 12.50 0.90 -0.23
C GLU A 130 12.82 -0.40 0.50
N LEU A 131 11.83 -1.02 1.15
CA LEU A 131 12.02 -2.28 1.86
C LEU A 131 12.57 -3.37 0.94
N PHE A 132 12.01 -3.49 -0.27
CA PHE A 132 12.48 -4.45 -1.27
C PHE A 132 13.91 -4.17 -1.70
N GLY A 133 14.28 -2.91 -1.95
CA GLY A 133 15.65 -2.53 -2.26
C GLY A 133 16.62 -2.90 -1.13
N ARG A 134 16.22 -2.67 0.12
CA ARG A 134 17.03 -2.97 1.31
C ARG A 134 17.21 -4.47 1.56
N TYR A 135 16.30 -5.34 1.11
CA TYR A 135 16.52 -6.79 1.14
C TYR A 135 17.80 -7.19 0.38
N PHE A 136 18.12 -6.49 -0.71
CA PHE A 136 19.34 -6.75 -1.50
C PHE A 136 20.59 -6.07 -0.94
N VAL A 137 20.45 -5.01 -0.15
CA VAL A 137 21.59 -4.18 0.32
C VAL A 137 21.98 -4.54 1.75
N ASP A 138 21.15 -4.25 2.73
CA ASP A 138 21.51 -4.29 4.15
C ASP A 138 20.51 -5.02 5.07
N LEU A 139 19.24 -5.17 4.66
CA LEU A 139 18.22 -5.92 5.39
C LEU A 139 18.00 -7.32 4.80
N THR A 140 19.01 -7.95 4.27
CA THR A 140 18.89 -9.28 3.67
C THR A 140 18.42 -10.32 4.68
N PRO A 141 17.32 -11.06 4.42
CA PRO A 141 16.85 -12.11 5.30
C PRO A 141 17.83 -13.28 5.40
N ARG A 142 18.00 -13.86 6.59
CA ARG A 142 18.67 -15.15 6.79
C ARG A 142 17.74 -16.31 6.55
N VAL A 143 16.49 -16.14 6.97
CA VAL A 143 15.41 -17.09 6.69
C VAL A 143 14.22 -16.28 6.17
N ALA A 144 13.57 -16.76 5.13
CA ALA A 144 12.35 -16.21 4.62
C ALA A 144 11.23 -17.26 4.63
N LEU A 145 10.07 -16.85 5.13
CA LEU A 145 8.84 -17.61 5.16
C LEU A 145 7.90 -17.02 4.11
N VAL A 146 7.65 -17.76 3.04
CA VAL A 146 6.86 -17.27 1.90
C VAL A 146 5.65 -18.18 1.65
N ALA A 147 4.67 -17.68 0.89
CA ALA A 147 3.48 -18.44 0.50
C ALA A 147 3.37 -18.54 -1.03
N ALA A 148 2.91 -19.68 -1.51
CA ALA A 148 2.61 -19.90 -2.91
C ALA A 148 1.34 -20.75 -3.08
N GLN A 149 0.76 -20.75 -4.29
CA GLN A 149 -0.41 -21.55 -4.60
C GLN A 149 -0.07 -23.04 -4.63
N ALA A 150 1.00 -23.41 -5.34
CA ALA A 150 1.42 -24.79 -5.49
C ALA A 150 2.94 -24.92 -5.58
N ALA A 151 3.43 -26.12 -5.25
CA ALA A 151 4.78 -26.57 -5.55
C ALA A 151 4.76 -27.88 -6.33
N ASP A 152 5.79 -28.14 -7.13
CA ASP A 152 6.07 -29.48 -7.62
C ASP A 152 6.94 -30.27 -6.62
N ARG A 153 7.17 -31.54 -6.91
CA ARG A 153 8.00 -32.42 -6.07
C ARG A 153 9.47 -32.04 -5.98
N HIS A 154 9.93 -31.18 -6.91
CA HIS A 154 11.30 -30.65 -6.91
C HIS A 154 11.45 -29.37 -6.08
N GLY A 155 10.32 -28.73 -5.71
CA GLY A 155 10.28 -27.50 -4.94
C GLY A 155 10.22 -26.23 -5.81
N ASN A 156 9.94 -26.33 -7.12
CA ASN A 156 9.54 -25.19 -7.91
C ASN A 156 8.19 -24.67 -7.43
N LEU A 157 7.98 -23.33 -7.45
CA LEU A 157 6.74 -22.74 -6.98
C LEU A 157 5.96 -22.06 -8.10
N TYR A 158 4.65 -22.18 -8.02
CA TYR A 158 3.66 -21.41 -8.73
C TYR A 158 2.93 -20.49 -7.75
N THR A 159 3.04 -19.18 -7.94
CA THR A 159 2.47 -18.18 -7.02
C THR A 159 0.95 -18.04 -7.14
N GLY A 160 0.35 -18.55 -8.22
CA GLY A 160 -1.08 -18.41 -8.49
C GLY A 160 -1.46 -16.99 -8.94
N PRO A 161 -2.70 -16.54 -8.65
CA PRO A 161 -3.18 -15.22 -9.05
C PRO A 161 -2.49 -14.07 -8.29
N ASN A 162 -1.85 -14.35 -7.14
CA ASN A 162 -1.22 -13.35 -6.28
C ASN A 162 0.29 -13.55 -6.23
N THR A 163 1.03 -12.90 -7.12
CA THR A 163 2.50 -12.94 -7.15
C THR A 163 3.11 -12.19 -5.97
N GLU A 164 2.62 -10.99 -5.67
CA GLU A 164 2.97 -10.16 -4.52
C GLU A 164 4.48 -9.97 -4.32
N ASP A 165 4.95 -10.17 -3.09
CA ASP A 165 6.35 -9.94 -2.69
C ASP A 165 7.22 -11.19 -2.87
N THR A 166 6.63 -12.37 -3.13
CA THR A 166 7.35 -13.66 -3.13
C THR A 166 8.62 -13.65 -3.97
N PRO A 167 8.63 -13.14 -5.23
CA PRO A 167 9.85 -13.15 -6.05
C PRO A 167 10.98 -12.34 -5.43
N VAL A 168 10.66 -11.16 -4.91
CA VAL A 168 11.66 -10.25 -4.32
C VAL A 168 12.27 -10.83 -3.05
N ILE A 169 11.43 -11.40 -2.17
CA ILE A 169 11.87 -12.03 -0.92
C ILE A 169 12.72 -13.26 -1.21
N ALA A 170 12.24 -14.14 -2.09
CA ALA A 170 12.91 -15.40 -2.43
C ALA A 170 14.28 -15.14 -3.07
N GLU A 171 14.34 -14.25 -4.07
CA GLU A 171 15.58 -13.90 -4.77
C GLU A 171 16.61 -13.30 -3.80
N ALA A 172 16.25 -12.24 -3.09
CA ALA A 172 17.18 -11.58 -2.17
C ALA A 172 17.72 -12.53 -1.09
N THR A 173 16.87 -13.40 -0.55
CA THR A 173 17.25 -14.39 0.46
C THR A 173 18.19 -15.46 -0.12
N ALA A 174 17.79 -16.06 -1.25
CA ALA A 174 18.52 -17.17 -1.85
C ALA A 174 19.92 -16.75 -2.35
N PHE A 175 20.01 -15.62 -3.09
CA PHE A 175 21.27 -15.13 -3.64
C PHE A 175 22.25 -14.63 -2.58
N LYS A 176 21.77 -14.31 -1.37
CA LYS A 176 22.61 -13.89 -0.24
C LYS A 176 22.87 -15.03 0.77
N GLY A 177 22.66 -16.29 0.36
CA GLY A 177 22.96 -17.46 1.19
C GLY A 177 21.97 -17.71 2.33
N GLY A 178 20.78 -17.12 2.28
CA GLY A 178 19.69 -17.41 3.19
C GLY A 178 18.89 -18.66 2.81
N ILE A 179 17.90 -19.01 3.63
CA ILE A 179 17.04 -20.18 3.45
C ILE A 179 15.61 -19.70 3.24
N VAL A 180 15.00 -20.07 2.11
CA VAL A 180 13.58 -19.81 1.83
C VAL A 180 12.77 -21.04 2.18
N ILE A 181 11.75 -20.89 3.03
CA ILE A 181 10.77 -21.91 3.38
C ILE A 181 9.44 -21.46 2.81
N ALA A 182 8.84 -22.27 1.95
CA ALA A 182 7.58 -21.97 1.31
C ALA A 182 6.45 -22.79 1.90
N GLN A 183 5.38 -22.14 2.37
CA GLN A 183 4.09 -22.82 2.53
C GLN A 183 3.35 -22.82 1.20
N VAL A 184 2.68 -23.93 0.88
CA VAL A 184 1.87 -24.05 -0.33
C VAL A 184 0.50 -24.62 -0.01
N ASN A 185 -0.50 -24.29 -0.85
CA ASN A 185 -1.83 -24.86 -0.70
C ASN A 185 -1.87 -26.32 -1.15
N GLU A 186 -1.06 -26.68 -2.17
CA GLU A 186 -1.02 -28.01 -2.74
C GLU A 186 0.36 -28.35 -3.32
N ILE A 187 0.64 -29.67 -3.38
CA ILE A 187 1.80 -30.23 -4.07
C ILE A 187 1.27 -31.00 -5.28
N VAL A 188 1.79 -30.67 -6.46
CA VAL A 188 1.34 -31.22 -7.75
C VAL A 188 2.50 -31.86 -8.51
N ASP A 189 2.18 -32.71 -9.49
CA ASP A 189 3.23 -33.32 -10.35
C ASP A 189 3.74 -32.33 -11.41
N THR A 190 2.86 -31.42 -11.89
CA THR A 190 3.20 -30.43 -12.93
C THR A 190 2.56 -29.10 -12.60
N LEU A 191 3.37 -28.05 -12.57
CA LEU A 191 2.92 -26.67 -12.37
C LEU A 191 2.44 -26.06 -13.70
N PRO A 192 1.46 -25.14 -13.68
CA PRO A 192 1.07 -24.37 -14.86
C PRO A 192 2.24 -23.56 -15.45
N ARG A 193 3.12 -23.08 -14.57
CA ARG A 193 4.41 -22.45 -14.87
C ARG A 193 5.27 -22.42 -13.60
N VAL A 194 6.56 -22.19 -13.76
CA VAL A 194 7.48 -21.95 -12.63
C VAL A 194 7.65 -20.44 -12.45
N ASP A 195 7.22 -19.91 -11.32
CA ASP A 195 7.43 -18.51 -10.92
C ASP A 195 8.71 -18.36 -10.08
N ILE A 196 8.98 -19.31 -9.19
CA ILE A 196 10.16 -19.35 -8.34
C ILE A 196 10.85 -20.71 -8.55
N PRO A 197 12.10 -20.72 -8.99
CA PRO A 197 12.82 -21.98 -9.24
C PRO A 197 13.19 -22.68 -7.94
N ALA A 198 13.22 -24.02 -7.99
CA ALA A 198 13.55 -24.86 -6.84
C ALA A 198 14.91 -24.54 -6.19
N ASP A 199 15.88 -24.04 -6.96
CA ASP A 199 17.22 -23.70 -6.47
C ASP A 199 17.21 -22.55 -5.45
N TRP A 200 16.15 -21.72 -5.46
CA TRP A 200 15.96 -20.64 -4.49
C TRP A 200 15.28 -21.14 -3.20
N ILE A 201 14.69 -22.33 -3.21
CA ILE A 201 13.88 -22.85 -2.13
C ILE A 201 14.67 -23.87 -1.31
N GLY A 202 14.73 -23.65 0.02
CA GLY A 202 15.27 -24.62 0.96
C GLY A 202 14.28 -25.75 1.22
N TYR A 203 13.07 -25.40 1.66
CA TYR A 203 12.03 -26.34 2.03
C TYR A 203 10.64 -25.88 1.59
N VAL A 204 9.75 -26.85 1.38
CA VAL A 204 8.33 -26.66 1.07
C VAL A 204 7.50 -27.38 2.10
N VAL A 205 6.49 -26.72 2.64
CA VAL A 205 5.50 -27.27 3.57
C VAL A 205 4.12 -27.13 2.97
N GLN A 206 3.40 -28.22 2.77
CA GLN A 206 1.98 -28.12 2.42
C GLN A 206 1.19 -27.72 3.66
N ALA A 207 0.60 -26.53 3.63
CA ALA A 207 -0.23 -26.06 4.74
C ALA A 207 -1.52 -26.87 4.86
N PRO A 208 -2.07 -27.04 6.08
CA PRO A 208 -3.33 -27.80 6.28
C PRO A 208 -4.55 -27.16 5.62
N ARG A 209 -4.48 -25.89 5.28
CA ARG A 209 -5.51 -25.10 4.60
C ARG A 209 -4.85 -24.07 3.68
N PRO A 210 -5.57 -23.58 2.65
CA PRO A 210 -5.07 -22.52 1.78
C PRO A 210 -4.64 -21.29 2.56
N HIS A 211 -3.61 -20.61 2.09
CA HIS A 211 -3.11 -19.39 2.71
C HIS A 211 -4.21 -18.32 2.78
N TYR A 212 -4.14 -17.55 3.86
CA TYR A 212 -5.11 -16.48 4.12
C TYR A 212 -4.94 -15.31 3.17
N ILE A 213 -6.07 -14.72 2.74
CA ILE A 213 -6.14 -13.50 1.95
C ILE A 213 -6.98 -12.47 2.71
N GLU A 214 -6.41 -11.29 2.99
CA GLU A 214 -7.14 -10.18 3.59
C GLU A 214 -7.79 -9.34 2.48
N PRO A 215 -9.13 -9.20 2.44
CA PRO A 215 -9.81 -8.37 1.45
C PRO A 215 -9.68 -6.88 1.80
N LEU A 216 -8.50 -6.33 1.60
CA LEU A 216 -8.13 -4.98 1.99
C LEU A 216 -8.72 -3.90 1.08
N PHE A 217 -8.90 -4.20 -0.21
CA PHE A 217 -9.37 -3.22 -1.19
C PHE A 217 -10.88 -3.17 -1.33
N THR A 218 -11.60 -4.11 -0.73
CA THR A 218 -13.06 -4.10 -0.73
C THR A 218 -13.58 -3.03 0.23
N ARG A 219 -14.35 -2.09 -0.29
CA ARG A 219 -15.09 -1.08 0.46
C ARG A 219 -16.57 -1.24 0.17
N ASP A 220 -17.41 -1.22 1.22
CA ASP A 220 -18.87 -1.21 1.02
C ASP A 220 -19.32 0.21 0.65
N PRO A 221 -19.82 0.45 -0.57
CA PRO A 221 -20.29 1.76 -0.96
C PRO A 221 -21.40 2.33 -0.07
N ALA A 222 -22.10 1.47 0.68
CA ALA A 222 -23.11 1.91 1.65
C ALA A 222 -22.54 2.78 2.77
N GLN A 223 -21.24 2.70 3.03
CA GLN A 223 -20.55 3.48 4.07
C GLN A 223 -19.96 4.81 3.56
N ILE A 224 -20.01 5.08 2.26
CA ILE A 224 -19.53 6.36 1.71
C ILE A 224 -20.48 7.48 2.15
N SER A 225 -19.92 8.54 2.74
CA SER A 225 -20.64 9.72 3.20
C SER A 225 -20.86 10.74 2.08
N GLU A 226 -21.81 11.66 2.26
CA GLU A 226 -22.01 12.79 1.34
C GLU A 226 -20.81 13.76 1.33
N ILE A 227 -20.06 13.86 2.44
CA ILE A 227 -18.81 14.62 2.50
C ILE A 227 -17.79 14.01 1.54
N GLN A 228 -17.64 12.71 1.53
CA GLN A 228 -16.72 12.01 0.61
C GLN A 228 -17.18 12.15 -0.85
N VAL A 229 -18.48 12.16 -1.11
CA VAL A 229 -19.02 12.48 -2.44
C VAL A 229 -18.66 13.90 -2.86
N LEU A 230 -18.79 14.90 -1.96
CA LEU A 230 -18.41 16.29 -2.22
C LEU A 230 -16.92 16.39 -2.57
N MET A 231 -16.07 15.79 -1.76
CA MET A 231 -14.62 15.78 -1.98
C MET A 231 -14.27 15.09 -3.32
N ALA A 232 -14.94 13.99 -3.65
CA ALA A 232 -14.76 13.30 -4.92
C ALA A 232 -15.21 14.16 -6.14
N MET A 233 -16.32 14.91 -6.04
CA MET A 233 -16.74 15.85 -7.08
C MET A 233 -15.68 16.96 -7.29
N MET A 234 -15.14 17.51 -6.19
CA MET A 234 -14.08 18.50 -6.25
C MET A 234 -12.80 17.92 -6.87
N ALA A 235 -12.39 16.70 -6.48
CA ALA A 235 -11.22 16.02 -7.06
C ALA A 235 -11.37 15.88 -8.58
N ILE A 236 -12.51 15.35 -9.03
CA ILE A 236 -12.79 15.11 -10.46
C ILE A 236 -12.75 16.42 -11.24
N LYS A 237 -13.46 17.47 -10.78
CA LYS A 237 -13.60 18.73 -11.52
C LYS A 237 -12.37 19.64 -11.35
N GLY A 238 -11.87 19.75 -10.11
CA GLY A 238 -10.83 20.70 -9.75
C GLY A 238 -9.41 20.20 -9.95
N ILE A 239 -9.21 18.87 -10.09
CA ILE A 239 -7.87 18.30 -10.27
C ILE A 239 -7.84 17.43 -11.54
N TYR A 240 -8.64 16.38 -11.63
CA TYR A 240 -8.52 15.40 -12.72
C TYR A 240 -8.83 16.02 -14.08
N ALA A 241 -9.96 16.72 -14.19
CA ALA A 241 -10.34 17.42 -15.43
C ALA A 241 -9.40 18.60 -15.73
N GLU A 242 -9.02 19.36 -14.69
CA GLU A 242 -8.16 20.54 -14.82
C GLU A 242 -6.78 20.20 -15.42
N TYR A 243 -6.18 19.07 -14.99
CA TYR A 243 -4.87 18.64 -15.48
C TYR A 243 -4.95 17.60 -16.60
N GLY A 244 -6.13 17.04 -16.88
CA GLY A 244 -6.27 15.91 -17.80
C GLY A 244 -5.53 14.66 -17.30
N VAL A 245 -5.74 14.31 -16.02
CA VAL A 245 -5.05 13.17 -15.37
C VAL A 245 -5.47 11.87 -16.00
N ASP A 246 -4.52 11.15 -16.59
CA ASP A 246 -4.79 9.94 -17.35
C ASP A 246 -4.17 8.67 -16.76
N ARG A 247 -3.02 8.79 -16.11
CA ARG A 247 -2.28 7.70 -15.47
C ARG A 247 -2.17 7.96 -13.99
N LEU A 248 -2.70 7.05 -13.17
CA LEU A 248 -2.86 7.36 -11.75
C LEU A 248 -2.80 6.14 -10.84
N ASN A 249 -2.64 6.42 -9.55
CA ASN A 249 -2.81 5.50 -8.44
C ASN A 249 -3.73 6.13 -7.39
N HIS A 250 -4.61 5.33 -6.83
CA HIS A 250 -5.40 5.68 -5.64
C HIS A 250 -4.86 4.97 -4.41
N GLY A 251 -4.78 5.71 -3.30
CA GLY A 251 -4.69 5.12 -1.98
C GLY A 251 -5.97 4.37 -1.61
N ILE A 252 -5.91 3.49 -0.63
CA ILE A 252 -7.05 2.71 -0.17
C ILE A 252 -7.88 3.57 0.78
N GLY A 253 -9.16 3.77 0.48
CA GLY A 253 -10.07 4.53 1.35
C GLY A 253 -11.48 4.64 0.77
N PHE A 254 -12.42 5.10 1.59
CA PHE A 254 -13.78 5.43 1.14
C PHE A 254 -13.78 6.68 0.27
N ASP A 255 -12.88 7.63 0.55
CA ASP A 255 -12.70 8.86 -0.22
C ASP A 255 -12.36 8.57 -1.68
N THR A 256 -11.37 7.70 -1.91
CA THR A 256 -10.94 7.32 -3.26
C THR A 256 -11.96 6.39 -3.94
N ALA A 257 -12.61 5.50 -3.19
CA ALA A 257 -13.71 4.69 -3.70
C ALA A 257 -14.90 5.57 -4.17
N ALA A 258 -15.18 6.69 -3.50
CA ALA A 258 -16.17 7.65 -3.95
C ALA A 258 -15.80 8.25 -5.31
N ILE A 259 -14.52 8.61 -5.54
CA ILE A 259 -14.06 9.10 -6.85
C ILE A 259 -14.29 8.03 -7.92
N GLU A 260 -13.89 6.79 -7.66
CA GLU A 260 -14.04 5.65 -8.58
C GLU A 260 -15.50 5.44 -9.00
N LEU A 261 -16.43 5.52 -8.03
CA LEU A 261 -17.85 5.34 -8.25
C LEU A 261 -18.55 6.56 -8.88
N LEU A 262 -17.92 7.73 -8.87
CA LEU A 262 -18.42 8.93 -9.54
C LEU A 262 -17.94 9.05 -11.00
N LEU A 263 -16.98 8.25 -11.45
CA LEU A 263 -16.54 8.28 -12.84
C LEU A 263 -17.67 7.97 -13.83
N PRO A 264 -18.50 6.91 -13.66
CA PRO A 264 -19.56 6.57 -14.60
C PRO A 264 -20.76 7.54 -14.60
N THR A 265 -20.86 8.40 -13.60
CA THR A 265 -22.00 9.29 -13.37
C THR A 265 -21.58 10.75 -13.47
N TYR A 266 -21.00 11.31 -12.42
CA TYR A 266 -20.63 12.72 -12.38
C TYR A 266 -19.57 13.10 -13.43
N ALA A 267 -18.49 12.33 -13.56
CA ALA A 267 -17.48 12.62 -14.56
C ALA A 267 -18.02 12.44 -15.99
N GLU A 268 -18.91 11.47 -16.20
CA GLU A 268 -19.62 11.28 -17.47
C GLU A 268 -20.47 12.50 -17.82
N SER A 269 -21.21 13.05 -16.84
CA SER A 269 -22.05 14.25 -17.06
C SER A 269 -21.22 15.49 -17.43
N LEU A 270 -19.93 15.51 -17.09
CA LEU A 270 -18.97 16.54 -17.49
C LEU A 270 -18.27 16.24 -18.84
N GLY A 271 -18.64 15.14 -19.53
CA GLY A 271 -18.05 14.75 -20.80
C GLY A 271 -16.58 14.32 -20.71
N LEU A 272 -16.18 13.69 -19.60
CA LEU A 272 -14.78 13.36 -19.29
C LEU A 272 -14.37 11.94 -19.69
N ARG A 273 -15.31 11.08 -20.14
CA ARG A 273 -14.99 9.73 -20.63
C ARG A 273 -13.96 9.79 -21.76
N GLY A 274 -12.94 8.95 -21.67
CA GLY A 274 -11.83 8.90 -22.62
C GLY A 274 -10.82 10.05 -22.53
N LYS A 275 -11.02 11.01 -21.60
CA LYS A 275 -10.12 12.14 -21.38
C LYS A 275 -9.29 12.03 -20.10
N ILE A 276 -9.82 11.31 -19.08
CA ILE A 276 -9.17 11.13 -17.77
C ILE A 276 -9.25 9.67 -17.33
N CYS A 277 -8.42 9.28 -16.39
CA CYS A 277 -8.49 8.02 -15.62
C CYS A 277 -8.43 6.74 -16.45
N ARG A 278 -7.72 6.72 -17.57
CA ARG A 278 -7.67 5.54 -18.45
C ARG A 278 -6.72 4.46 -17.98
N HIS A 279 -5.62 4.81 -17.33
CA HIS A 279 -4.54 3.87 -17.01
C HIS A 279 -4.19 3.91 -15.52
N TRP A 280 -4.23 2.76 -14.87
CA TRP A 280 -4.09 2.64 -13.42
C TRP A 280 -2.94 1.71 -13.03
N ALA A 281 -2.19 2.09 -12.01
CA ALA A 281 -1.19 1.26 -11.36
C ALA A 281 -1.61 1.02 -9.91
N LEU A 282 -2.44 0.00 -9.68
CA LEU A 282 -2.94 -0.36 -8.35
C LEU A 282 -3.52 -1.78 -8.36
N ASN A 283 -3.83 -2.32 -7.19
CA ASN A 283 -4.60 -3.54 -7.10
C ASN A 283 -6.06 -3.33 -7.52
N PRO A 284 -6.72 -4.37 -8.02
CA PRO A 284 -8.10 -4.25 -8.49
C PRO A 284 -9.05 -3.92 -7.33
N HIS A 285 -9.47 -2.67 -7.24
CA HIS A 285 -10.51 -2.26 -6.31
C HIS A 285 -11.88 -2.65 -6.86
N PRO A 286 -12.75 -3.35 -6.11
CA PRO A 286 -14.09 -3.67 -6.58
C PRO A 286 -14.92 -2.43 -6.93
N ALA A 287 -14.67 -1.28 -6.28
CA ALA A 287 -15.29 0.00 -6.60
C ALA A 287 -14.96 0.50 -8.02
N LEU A 288 -13.90 -0.01 -8.65
CA LEU A 288 -13.53 0.31 -10.04
C LEU A 288 -14.40 -0.41 -11.08
N ILE A 289 -15.10 -1.47 -10.71
CA ILE A 289 -15.92 -2.28 -11.64
C ILE A 289 -16.86 -1.39 -12.49
N PRO A 290 -17.67 -0.48 -11.91
CA PRO A 290 -18.53 0.39 -12.71
C PRO A 290 -17.76 1.28 -13.70
N ALA A 291 -16.58 1.78 -13.33
CA ALA A 291 -15.74 2.61 -14.21
C ALA A 291 -15.10 1.80 -15.34
N ILE A 292 -14.77 0.54 -15.10
CA ILE A 292 -14.31 -0.40 -16.14
C ILE A 292 -15.43 -0.69 -17.12
N GLU A 293 -16.60 -1.10 -16.63
CA GLU A 293 -17.74 -1.48 -17.47
C GLU A 293 -18.30 -0.29 -18.27
N SER A 294 -18.22 0.93 -17.74
CA SER A 294 -18.59 2.15 -18.47
C SER A 294 -17.53 2.66 -19.45
N GLY A 295 -16.35 2.00 -19.52
CA GLY A 295 -15.31 2.33 -20.47
C GLY A 295 -14.40 3.50 -20.10
N PHE A 296 -14.43 3.98 -18.84
CA PHE A 296 -13.43 4.96 -18.33
C PHE A 296 -12.05 4.33 -18.22
N VAL A 297 -11.96 3.14 -17.65
CA VAL A 297 -10.68 2.44 -17.41
C VAL A 297 -10.32 1.57 -18.61
N LYS A 298 -9.10 1.73 -19.11
CA LYS A 298 -8.55 0.98 -20.25
C LYS A 298 -7.49 -0.04 -19.84
N SER A 299 -6.75 0.21 -18.77
CA SER A 299 -5.77 -0.73 -18.27
C SER A 299 -5.54 -0.58 -16.77
N VAL A 300 -5.32 -1.71 -16.11
CA VAL A 300 -4.91 -1.80 -14.71
C VAL A 300 -3.63 -2.62 -14.63
N HIS A 301 -2.52 -1.99 -14.25
CA HIS A 301 -1.28 -2.68 -13.93
C HIS A 301 -1.28 -3.06 -12.45
N SER A 302 -1.27 -4.36 -12.17
CA SER A 302 -1.42 -4.89 -10.81
C SER A 302 -0.40 -6.00 -10.54
N PHE A 303 -0.27 -6.38 -9.29
CA PHE A 303 0.61 -7.45 -8.80
C PHE A 303 -0.15 -8.58 -8.11
N GLY A 304 -1.46 -8.49 -8.02
CA GLY A 304 -2.32 -9.49 -7.42
C GLY A 304 -3.80 -9.17 -7.60
N SER A 305 -4.64 -10.10 -7.21
CA SER A 305 -6.10 -10.03 -7.28
C SER A 305 -6.68 -9.78 -5.89
N GLU A 306 -7.65 -8.89 -5.77
CA GLU A 306 -8.48 -8.79 -4.56
C GLU A 306 -9.38 -10.01 -4.45
N LEU A 307 -9.61 -10.47 -3.22
CA LEU A 307 -10.41 -11.65 -2.93
C LEU A 307 -11.82 -11.53 -3.54
N GLY A 308 -12.17 -12.53 -4.35
CA GLY A 308 -13.45 -12.58 -5.06
C GLY A 308 -13.47 -11.87 -6.40
N MET A 309 -12.37 -11.24 -6.83
CA MET A 309 -12.24 -10.58 -8.13
C MET A 309 -11.69 -11.52 -9.23
N GLU A 310 -11.26 -12.73 -8.89
CA GLU A 310 -10.49 -13.62 -9.78
C GLU A 310 -11.22 -13.91 -11.08
N LYS A 311 -12.51 -14.24 -11.02
CA LYS A 311 -13.34 -14.51 -12.22
C LYS A 311 -13.58 -13.26 -13.06
N TYR A 312 -13.78 -12.12 -12.40
CA TYR A 312 -13.98 -10.85 -13.10
C TYR A 312 -12.70 -10.43 -13.84
N ILE A 313 -11.55 -10.53 -13.17
CA ILE A 313 -10.24 -10.22 -13.76
C ILE A 313 -9.96 -11.11 -14.98
N ALA A 314 -10.19 -12.43 -14.85
CA ALA A 314 -10.00 -13.38 -15.95
C ALA A 314 -10.90 -13.06 -17.17
N ALA A 315 -12.12 -12.59 -16.92
CA ALA A 315 -13.05 -12.18 -17.98
C ALA A 315 -12.70 -10.83 -18.62
N ARG A 316 -11.83 -10.03 -17.98
CA ARG A 316 -11.41 -8.70 -18.45
C ARG A 316 -9.90 -8.62 -18.69
N ALA A 317 -9.37 -9.65 -19.37
CA ALA A 317 -7.96 -9.71 -19.79
C ALA A 317 -7.54 -8.52 -20.69
N ASP A 318 -8.50 -7.86 -21.33
CA ASP A 318 -8.33 -6.61 -22.08
C ASP A 318 -7.91 -5.43 -21.19
N VAL A 319 -8.30 -5.46 -19.91
CA VAL A 319 -8.03 -4.39 -18.92
C VAL A 319 -6.89 -4.77 -17.97
N PHE A 320 -6.88 -6.02 -17.45
CA PHE A 320 -5.97 -6.46 -16.39
C PHE A 320 -4.70 -7.13 -16.88
N PHE A 321 -4.55 -7.41 -18.16
CA PHE A 321 -3.39 -8.11 -18.74
C PHE A 321 -3.07 -9.44 -18.04
N ALA A 322 -4.12 -10.19 -17.70
CA ALA A 322 -3.98 -11.50 -17.09
C ALA A 322 -3.34 -12.50 -18.06
N GLY A 323 -2.51 -13.42 -17.54
CA GLY A 323 -1.96 -14.53 -18.30
C GLY A 323 -3.05 -15.56 -18.66
N PRO A 324 -2.72 -16.58 -19.50
CA PRO A 324 -3.67 -17.63 -19.88
C PRO A 324 -4.21 -18.44 -18.69
N ASP A 325 -3.47 -18.47 -17.59
CA ASP A 325 -3.82 -19.09 -16.32
C ASP A 325 -4.64 -18.16 -15.39
N GLY A 326 -5.02 -16.96 -15.86
CA GLY A 326 -5.77 -15.98 -15.10
C GLY A 326 -4.92 -15.19 -14.08
N SER A 327 -3.62 -15.45 -13.98
CA SER A 327 -2.74 -14.76 -13.05
C SER A 327 -2.21 -13.44 -13.62
N MET A 328 -1.96 -12.47 -12.75
CA MET A 328 -1.23 -11.26 -13.07
C MET A 328 0.26 -11.49 -12.91
N ARG A 329 1.04 -11.19 -13.96
CA ARG A 329 2.46 -11.57 -14.01
C ARG A 329 3.41 -10.52 -13.45
N SER A 330 2.90 -9.37 -13.05
CA SER A 330 3.70 -8.36 -12.36
C SER A 330 3.86 -8.75 -10.89
N ASN A 331 4.97 -8.35 -10.29
CA ASN A 331 5.15 -8.40 -8.85
C ASN A 331 4.98 -7.00 -8.24
N ARG A 332 4.93 -6.93 -6.92
CA ARG A 332 4.72 -5.67 -6.21
C ARG A 332 5.82 -4.64 -6.48
N ALA A 333 7.08 -5.04 -6.58
CA ALA A 333 8.18 -4.12 -6.86
C ALA A 333 8.01 -3.43 -8.22
N PHE A 334 7.66 -4.16 -9.27
CA PHE A 334 7.41 -3.57 -10.59
C PHE A 334 6.16 -2.69 -10.60
N SER A 335 5.08 -3.08 -9.92
CA SER A 335 3.88 -2.25 -9.83
C SER A 335 4.16 -0.94 -9.08
N GLN A 336 4.91 -0.99 -7.98
CA GLN A 336 5.33 0.20 -7.25
C GLN A 336 6.27 1.09 -8.08
N THR A 337 7.16 0.51 -8.87
CA THR A 337 8.03 1.25 -9.81
C THR A 337 7.21 1.93 -10.90
N ALA A 338 6.19 1.25 -11.46
CA ALA A 338 5.27 1.86 -12.41
C ALA A 338 4.50 3.03 -11.79
N GLY A 339 4.04 2.90 -10.55
CA GLY A 339 3.40 3.99 -9.81
C GLY A 339 4.32 5.19 -9.61
N LEU A 340 5.59 4.96 -9.30
CA LEU A 340 6.58 6.02 -9.09
C LEU A 340 6.89 6.78 -10.39
N TYR A 341 7.15 6.07 -11.49
CA TYR A 341 7.69 6.66 -12.72
C TYR A 341 6.65 6.89 -13.83
N ALA A 342 5.57 6.11 -13.90
CA ALA A 342 4.63 6.16 -15.00
C ALA A 342 3.31 6.90 -14.67
N CYS A 343 2.94 7.04 -13.39
CA CYS A 343 1.73 7.77 -13.02
C CYS A 343 1.91 9.29 -13.06
N ASP A 344 0.88 9.98 -13.51
CA ASP A 344 0.78 11.44 -13.49
C ASP A 344 0.39 11.95 -12.11
N MET A 345 -0.37 11.14 -11.39
CA MET A 345 -0.96 11.51 -10.11
C MET A 345 -1.01 10.32 -9.15
N PHE A 346 -0.80 10.65 -7.89
CA PHE A 346 -1.21 9.87 -6.73
C PHE A 346 -2.20 10.69 -5.91
N ILE A 347 -3.28 10.06 -5.46
CA ILE A 347 -4.18 10.62 -4.45
C ILE A 347 -4.38 9.59 -3.34
N GLY A 348 -4.28 10.00 -2.10
CA GLY A 348 -4.46 9.12 -0.95
C GLY A 348 -4.81 9.89 0.31
N SER A 349 -5.34 9.15 1.29
CA SER A 349 -5.70 9.69 2.60
C SER A 349 -4.52 9.60 3.57
N THR A 350 -4.56 10.44 4.60
CA THR A 350 -3.59 10.46 5.69
C THR A 350 -4.29 10.63 7.03
N LEU A 351 -3.57 10.50 8.14
CA LEU A 351 -4.12 10.76 9.47
C LEU A 351 -3.81 12.18 9.96
N GLN A 352 -2.64 12.72 9.60
CA GLN A 352 -2.25 14.07 9.99
C GLN A 352 -1.50 14.77 8.86
N ILE A 353 -1.71 16.08 8.75
CA ILE A 353 -0.97 17.03 7.88
C ILE A 353 -0.52 18.20 8.75
N ASP A 354 0.76 18.60 8.65
CA ASP A 354 1.30 19.77 9.33
C ASP A 354 1.29 21.04 8.44
N LEU A 355 1.80 22.14 8.98
CA LEU A 355 1.83 23.45 8.32
C LEU A 355 2.76 23.51 7.10
N GLN A 356 3.73 22.60 6.99
CA GLN A 356 4.59 22.47 5.81
C GLN A 356 3.96 21.57 4.73
N GLY A 357 2.87 20.87 5.06
CA GLY A 357 2.21 19.89 4.20
C GLY A 357 2.81 18.50 4.29
N ASN A 358 3.69 18.25 5.28
CA ASN A 358 4.11 16.88 5.57
C ASN A 358 2.93 16.09 6.10
N SER A 359 2.86 14.81 5.75
CA SER A 359 1.77 13.94 6.20
C SER A 359 2.28 12.66 6.86
N SER A 360 1.49 12.11 7.79
CA SER A 360 1.81 10.86 8.45
C SER A 360 0.55 10.05 8.77
N THR A 361 0.68 8.74 8.67
CA THR A 361 -0.28 7.74 9.15
C THR A 361 0.24 7.01 10.40
N ALA A 362 1.33 7.52 10.99
CA ALA A 362 1.85 7.10 12.28
C ALA A 362 1.56 8.18 13.33
N THR A 363 0.63 7.88 14.24
CA THR A 363 0.20 8.75 15.34
C THR A 363 0.47 8.09 16.68
N ARG A 364 0.28 8.81 17.79
CA ARG A 364 0.55 8.32 19.17
C ARG A 364 -0.20 7.03 19.50
N ASP A 365 -1.43 6.94 19.03
CA ASP A 365 -2.37 5.86 19.33
C ASP A 365 -2.47 4.81 18.21
N ARG A 366 -1.98 5.13 17.02
CA ARG A 366 -2.13 4.27 15.84
C ARG A 366 -0.88 4.36 14.95
N ILE A 367 -0.18 3.26 14.78
CA ILE A 367 0.95 3.17 13.85
C ILE A 367 0.50 2.37 12.63
N ALA A 368 -0.15 3.04 11.67
CA ALA A 368 -0.65 2.36 10.47
C ALA A 368 0.46 2.04 9.46
N GLY A 369 1.57 2.77 9.51
CA GLY A 369 2.65 2.66 8.53
C GLY A 369 2.28 3.33 7.19
N PHE A 370 3.10 3.11 6.18
CA PHE A 370 3.05 3.89 4.94
C PHE A 370 2.57 3.11 3.71
N GLY A 371 2.84 1.82 3.66
CA GLY A 371 2.59 1.02 2.46
C GLY A 371 3.33 1.55 1.24
N GLY A 372 2.62 1.72 0.13
CA GLY A 372 3.17 2.28 -1.11
C GLY A 372 3.13 3.80 -1.20
N ALA A 373 2.49 4.50 -0.25
CA ALA A 373 2.22 5.92 -0.35
C ALA A 373 3.48 6.80 -0.54
N PRO A 374 4.62 6.58 0.15
CA PRO A 374 5.79 7.43 -0.06
C PRO A 374 6.37 7.37 -1.47
N ASN A 375 6.42 6.20 -2.10
CA ASN A 375 6.93 6.13 -3.48
C ASN A 375 5.86 6.50 -4.52
N MET A 376 4.60 6.18 -4.28
CA MET A 376 3.50 6.63 -5.14
C MET A 376 3.33 8.16 -5.06
N GLY A 377 3.48 8.74 -3.87
CA GLY A 377 3.34 10.15 -3.55
C GLY A 377 4.64 10.95 -3.59
N SER A 378 5.67 10.49 -4.31
CA SER A 378 6.88 11.28 -4.53
C SER A 378 7.03 11.68 -6.00
N ASP A 379 7.67 12.84 -6.22
CA ASP A 379 7.97 13.37 -7.55
C ASP A 379 9.39 12.96 -7.99
N ALA A 380 9.50 11.81 -8.65
CA ALA A 380 10.78 11.25 -9.06
C ALA A 380 11.54 12.20 -10.01
N ARG A 381 12.60 12.84 -9.52
CA ARG A 381 13.41 13.84 -10.27
C ARG A 381 14.04 13.29 -11.54
N GLY A 382 14.30 11.99 -11.60
CA GLY A 382 14.87 11.31 -12.77
C GLY A 382 13.92 11.11 -13.96
N ARG A 383 12.64 11.40 -13.80
CA ARG A 383 11.63 11.21 -14.84
C ARG A 383 11.91 12.06 -16.09
N ARG A 384 11.84 11.44 -17.29
CA ARG A 384 12.19 12.09 -18.56
C ARG A 384 11.03 12.21 -19.54
N HIS A 385 10.00 11.37 -19.42
CA HIS A 385 8.80 11.44 -20.24
C HIS A 385 7.68 12.11 -19.45
N GLY A 386 6.76 12.74 -20.14
CA GLY A 386 5.66 13.47 -19.51
C GLY A 386 4.36 13.31 -20.26
N SER A 387 3.29 13.32 -19.50
CA SER A 387 1.94 13.55 -19.98
C SER A 387 1.60 15.04 -19.94
N ASN A 388 0.44 15.41 -20.49
CA ASN A 388 -0.05 16.76 -20.40
C ASN A 388 -0.21 17.21 -18.94
N ALA A 389 -0.71 16.35 -18.05
CA ALA A 389 -0.85 16.61 -16.63
C ALA A 389 0.51 16.93 -15.98
N TRP A 390 1.51 16.08 -16.22
CA TRP A 390 2.86 16.24 -15.68
C TRP A 390 3.54 17.52 -16.16
N LEU A 391 3.40 17.84 -17.46
CA LEU A 391 3.96 19.06 -18.04
C LEU A 391 3.24 20.31 -17.55
N LYS A 392 1.90 20.30 -17.41
CA LYS A 392 1.12 21.42 -16.87
C LYS A 392 1.53 21.70 -15.42
N ALA A 393 1.54 20.68 -14.56
CA ALA A 393 1.94 20.82 -13.16
C ALA A 393 3.39 21.36 -13.03
N GLY A 394 4.29 20.94 -13.91
CA GLY A 394 5.65 21.44 -13.96
C GLY A 394 5.75 22.92 -14.31
N ARG A 395 4.93 23.40 -15.25
CA ARG A 395 4.87 24.83 -15.58
C ARG A 395 4.32 25.68 -14.44
N GLU A 396 3.32 25.19 -13.72
CA GLU A 396 2.74 25.87 -12.56
C GLU A 396 3.73 25.96 -11.38
N ALA A 397 4.53 24.91 -11.18
CA ALA A 397 5.53 24.87 -10.12
C ALA A 397 6.82 25.65 -10.42
N ALA A 398 7.09 25.98 -11.70
CA ALA A 398 8.33 26.66 -12.11
C ALA A 398 8.33 28.12 -11.67
N ARG A 399 9.46 28.57 -11.10
CA ARG A 399 9.69 29.98 -10.80
C ARG A 399 10.18 30.75 -12.03
N PRO A 400 9.99 32.06 -12.08
CA PRO A 400 10.51 32.86 -13.17
C PRO A 400 12.03 32.67 -13.36
N GLY A 401 12.45 32.31 -14.58
CA GLY A 401 13.86 32.08 -14.93
C GLY A 401 14.35 30.64 -14.67
N GLU A 402 13.55 29.77 -14.08
CA GLU A 402 13.90 28.35 -13.93
C GLU A 402 13.57 27.56 -15.21
N MET A 403 14.40 26.55 -15.50
CA MET A 403 14.08 25.56 -16.53
C MET A 403 12.88 24.73 -16.07
N PRO A 404 11.71 24.80 -16.72
CA PRO A 404 10.56 24.03 -16.32
C PRO A 404 10.84 22.54 -16.53
N ARG A 405 10.68 21.75 -15.47
CA ARG A 405 10.62 20.29 -15.55
C ARG A 405 9.19 19.86 -15.26
N GLY A 406 8.78 18.72 -15.75
CA GLY A 406 7.48 18.19 -15.37
C GLY A 406 7.40 17.86 -13.88
N ARG A 407 6.18 17.79 -13.35
CA ARG A 407 5.92 17.50 -11.94
C ARG A 407 4.76 16.51 -11.80
N LYS A 408 4.91 15.53 -10.90
CA LYS A 408 3.85 14.62 -10.53
C LYS A 408 2.84 15.34 -9.63
N LEU A 409 1.58 15.05 -9.82
CA LEU A 409 0.52 15.48 -8.91
C LEU A 409 0.47 14.53 -7.72
N VAL A 410 0.61 15.06 -6.53
CA VAL A 410 0.50 14.33 -5.26
C VAL A 410 -0.56 15.01 -4.42
N VAL A 411 -1.70 14.34 -4.27
CA VAL A 411 -2.88 14.89 -3.61
C VAL A 411 -3.08 14.19 -2.27
N GLN A 412 -3.07 14.97 -1.19
CA GLN A 412 -3.51 14.52 0.13
C GLN A 412 -4.98 14.85 0.28
N MET A 413 -5.83 13.83 0.38
CA MET A 413 -7.28 13.96 0.53
C MET A 413 -7.69 13.51 1.92
N VAL A 414 -8.27 14.40 2.71
CA VAL A 414 -8.59 14.12 4.11
C VAL A 414 -9.72 15.02 4.61
N GLU A 415 -10.66 14.45 5.37
CA GLU A 415 -11.62 15.24 6.14
C GLU A 415 -10.89 16.02 7.24
N THR A 416 -11.30 17.25 7.54
CA THR A 416 -10.64 18.10 8.55
C THR A 416 -10.64 17.50 9.94
N PHE A 417 -11.64 16.68 10.26
CA PHE A 417 -11.73 15.89 11.49
C PHE A 417 -11.92 14.41 11.15
N ARG A 418 -11.21 13.57 11.85
CA ARG A 418 -11.30 12.11 11.81
C ARG A 418 -12.28 11.59 12.87
N GLU A 419 -12.37 10.27 12.97
CA GLU A 419 -13.11 9.60 14.07
C GLU A 419 -12.82 10.23 15.44
N HIS A 420 -13.86 10.33 16.27
CA HIS A 420 -13.78 10.94 17.60
C HIS A 420 -13.33 12.42 17.62
N MET A 421 -13.61 13.16 16.55
CA MET A 421 -13.24 14.58 16.39
C MET A 421 -11.74 14.86 16.49
N ALA A 422 -10.90 13.87 16.20
CA ALA A 422 -9.46 14.06 16.15
C ALA A 422 -9.10 14.92 14.92
N PRO A 423 -8.40 16.07 15.09
CA PRO A 423 -8.04 16.93 13.97
C PRO A 423 -7.04 16.25 13.06
N ALA A 424 -7.27 16.36 11.74
CA ALA A 424 -6.31 15.91 10.73
C ALA A 424 -5.20 16.96 10.51
N PHE A 425 -5.48 18.23 10.76
CA PHE A 425 -4.50 19.32 10.63
C PHE A 425 -3.92 19.68 12.00
N VAL A 426 -2.59 19.62 12.10
CA VAL A 426 -1.82 19.84 13.32
C VAL A 426 -0.64 20.79 13.06
N GLU A 427 -0.18 21.50 14.09
CA GLU A 427 1.02 22.34 13.94
C GLU A 427 2.29 21.49 13.80
N ARG A 428 2.32 20.34 14.47
CA ARG A 428 3.43 19.38 14.44
C ARG A 428 2.88 17.96 14.42
N LEU A 429 3.37 17.11 13.51
CA LEU A 429 2.99 15.70 13.42
C LEU A 429 3.33 14.95 14.70
N ASP A 430 2.47 14.04 15.14
CA ASP A 430 2.77 13.07 16.21
C ASP A 430 3.99 12.19 15.90
N ALA A 431 4.35 12.08 14.63
CA ALA A 431 5.51 11.35 14.14
C ALA A 431 6.82 11.75 14.84
N TRP A 432 6.97 13.01 15.27
CA TRP A 432 8.13 13.48 16.02
C TRP A 432 8.23 12.82 17.39
N GLU A 433 7.15 12.84 18.15
CA GLU A 433 7.09 12.20 19.47
C GLU A 433 7.24 10.68 19.34
N LEU A 434 6.66 10.10 18.28
CA LEU A 434 6.79 8.67 18.02
C LEU A 434 8.24 8.28 17.75
N ALA A 435 8.98 9.08 16.97
CA ALA A 435 10.39 8.85 16.72
C ALA A 435 11.22 8.84 18.01
N GLU A 436 10.99 9.82 18.89
CA GLU A 436 11.65 9.89 20.20
C GLU A 436 11.31 8.67 21.06
N ARG A 437 10.02 8.30 21.13
CA ARG A 437 9.53 7.18 21.94
C ARG A 437 10.06 5.82 21.45
N ALA A 438 10.09 5.62 20.14
CA ALA A 438 10.52 4.38 19.50
C ALA A 438 12.01 4.35 19.18
N ASN A 439 12.77 5.40 19.57
CA ASN A 439 14.19 5.56 19.26
C ASN A 439 14.50 5.44 17.76
N MET A 440 13.62 6.00 16.93
CA MET A 440 13.80 6.01 15.47
C MET A 440 14.76 7.13 15.07
N PRO A 441 15.65 6.89 14.09
CA PRO A 441 16.61 7.90 13.65
C PRO A 441 15.95 9.11 12.97
N LEU A 442 14.75 8.92 12.39
CA LEU A 442 13.96 9.95 11.72
C LEU A 442 12.48 9.83 12.10
N PRO A 443 11.75 10.95 12.16
CA PRO A 443 10.30 10.92 12.31
C PRO A 443 9.66 10.15 11.15
N PRO A 444 8.68 9.30 11.41
CA PRO A 444 7.98 8.55 10.37
C PRO A 444 7.01 9.45 9.57
N VAL A 445 7.57 10.29 8.69
CA VAL A 445 6.84 11.10 7.74
C VAL A 445 6.51 10.25 6.51
N MET A 446 5.23 10.14 6.17
CA MET A 446 4.76 9.35 5.03
C MET A 446 5.04 10.04 3.69
N ILE A 447 4.63 11.29 3.55
CA ILE A 447 4.89 12.10 2.36
C ILE A 447 5.39 13.47 2.84
N TYR A 448 6.55 13.87 2.33
CA TYR A 448 7.10 15.17 2.62
C TYR A 448 6.34 16.27 1.88
N GLY A 449 6.16 17.41 2.53
CA GLY A 449 5.42 18.54 1.99
C GLY A 449 5.92 19.01 0.63
N ASP A 450 7.22 18.95 0.37
CA ASP A 450 7.82 19.33 -0.92
C ASP A 450 7.28 18.53 -2.11
N ASP A 451 6.86 17.28 -1.88
CA ASP A 451 6.26 16.44 -2.90
C ASP A 451 4.76 16.72 -3.08
N VAL A 452 4.06 17.22 -2.05
CA VAL A 452 2.62 17.46 -2.10
C VAL A 452 2.30 18.63 -3.04
N SER A 453 1.45 18.35 -4.02
CA SER A 453 0.95 19.36 -4.97
C SER A 453 -0.38 19.96 -4.54
N HIS A 454 -1.26 19.17 -3.94
CA HIS A 454 -2.59 19.60 -3.53
C HIS A 454 -2.99 19.01 -2.17
N VAL A 455 -3.71 19.80 -1.40
CA VAL A 455 -4.46 19.35 -0.23
C VAL A 455 -5.95 19.54 -0.53
N LEU A 456 -6.73 18.47 -0.38
CA LEU A 456 -8.16 18.44 -0.64
C LEU A 456 -8.90 18.04 0.62
N THR A 457 -9.83 18.85 1.04
CA THR A 457 -10.75 18.63 2.16
C THR A 457 -12.18 18.93 1.76
N GLU A 458 -13.15 18.73 2.65
CA GLU A 458 -14.53 19.18 2.46
C GLU A 458 -14.67 20.70 2.33
N GLU A 459 -13.69 21.47 2.83
CA GLU A 459 -13.66 22.93 2.75
C GLU A 459 -13.18 23.45 1.39
N GLY A 460 -12.38 22.66 0.66
CA GLY A 460 -11.86 23.05 -0.63
C GLY A 460 -10.56 22.37 -1.04
N ILE A 461 -9.96 22.89 -2.10
CA ILE A 461 -8.67 22.49 -2.67
C ILE A 461 -7.65 23.59 -2.45
N ALA A 462 -6.51 23.29 -1.85
CA ALA A 462 -5.31 24.12 -1.87
C ALA A 462 -4.33 23.59 -2.92
N ASN A 463 -4.11 24.35 -3.99
CA ASN A 463 -3.10 24.05 -5.01
C ASN A 463 -1.75 24.66 -4.58
N LEU A 464 -0.91 23.82 -3.99
CA LEU A 464 0.37 24.26 -3.44
C LEU A 464 1.45 24.57 -4.49
N LEU A 465 1.23 24.16 -5.75
CA LEU A 465 2.13 24.50 -6.87
C LEU A 465 2.09 26.00 -7.21
N LEU A 466 0.96 26.66 -6.94
CA LEU A 466 0.74 28.08 -7.22
C LEU A 466 1.21 29.02 -6.08
N CYS A 467 1.64 28.46 -4.95
CA CYS A 467 2.18 29.24 -3.84
C CYS A 467 3.57 29.78 -4.17
N ARG A 468 3.79 31.07 -3.91
CA ARG A 468 5.02 31.78 -4.25
C ARG A 468 6.04 31.79 -3.12
N THR A 469 5.55 31.69 -1.87
CA THR A 469 6.37 31.72 -0.66
C THR A 469 5.95 30.60 0.31
N PRO A 470 6.80 30.23 1.27
CA PRO A 470 6.42 29.30 2.35
C PRO A 470 5.20 29.77 3.14
N GLU A 471 5.06 31.09 3.36
CA GLU A 471 3.94 31.69 4.10
C GLU A 471 2.62 31.53 3.31
N GLU A 472 2.65 31.74 1.99
CA GLU A 472 1.48 31.45 1.15
C GLU A 472 1.08 29.99 1.20
N ARG A 473 2.06 29.07 1.23
CA ARG A 473 1.83 27.64 1.32
C ARG A 473 1.18 27.27 2.67
N GLU A 474 1.69 27.81 3.78
CA GLU A 474 1.11 27.63 5.09
C GLU A 474 -0.35 28.14 5.13
N GLN A 475 -0.59 29.36 4.63
CA GLN A 475 -1.92 29.95 4.62
C GLN A 475 -2.88 29.22 3.66
N ALA A 476 -2.39 28.64 2.58
CA ALA A 476 -3.20 27.79 1.72
C ALA A 476 -3.67 26.52 2.45
N ILE A 477 -2.78 25.88 3.22
CA ILE A 477 -3.12 24.71 4.06
C ILE A 477 -4.11 25.12 5.15
N ARG A 478 -3.86 26.22 5.87
CA ARG A 478 -4.78 26.76 6.89
C ARG A 478 -6.16 27.08 6.30
N GLY A 479 -6.20 27.55 5.05
CA GLY A 479 -7.43 27.95 4.33
C GLY A 479 -8.39 26.79 4.06
N VAL A 480 -7.87 25.53 3.99
CA VAL A 480 -8.66 24.32 3.78
C VAL A 480 -8.71 23.41 5.02
N ALA A 481 -8.14 23.82 6.15
CA ALA A 481 -8.10 23.06 7.39
C ALA A 481 -9.36 23.21 8.28
N GLY A 482 -10.40 23.86 7.79
CA GLY A 482 -11.71 23.99 8.44
C GLY A 482 -11.66 24.64 9.81
N TYR A 483 -12.34 24.01 10.76
CA TYR A 483 -12.44 24.48 12.16
C TYR A 483 -11.43 23.84 13.11
N THR A 484 -10.40 23.19 12.58
CA THR A 484 -9.26 22.74 13.41
C THR A 484 -8.51 23.95 13.99
N ALA A 485 -7.70 23.75 15.03
CA ALA A 485 -6.87 24.83 15.59
C ALA A 485 -5.98 25.48 14.51
N VAL A 486 -5.45 24.66 13.59
CA VAL A 486 -4.67 25.12 12.44
C VAL A 486 -5.52 26.01 11.53
N GLY A 487 -6.73 25.59 11.18
CA GLY A 487 -7.61 26.37 10.31
C GLY A 487 -8.12 27.65 10.95
N LEU A 488 -8.38 27.66 12.26
CA LEU A 488 -8.78 28.85 13.01
C LEU A 488 -7.67 29.91 13.09
N GLY A 489 -6.40 29.48 13.02
CA GLY A 489 -5.22 30.36 13.00
C GLY A 489 -4.91 31.00 11.62
N ARG A 490 -5.80 30.89 10.64
CA ARG A 490 -5.59 31.48 9.29
C ARG A 490 -5.64 33.00 9.29
N ASP A 491 -4.78 33.61 8.50
CA ASP A 491 -4.92 35.03 8.12
C ASP A 491 -6.02 35.14 7.03
N ARG A 492 -7.18 35.66 7.43
CA ARG A 492 -8.36 35.76 6.56
C ARG A 492 -8.08 36.55 5.28
N ARG A 493 -7.31 37.65 5.39
CA ARG A 493 -7.00 38.52 4.24
C ARG A 493 -6.08 37.80 3.24
N MET A 494 -5.08 37.09 3.74
CA MET A 494 -4.19 36.30 2.88
C MET A 494 -4.93 35.14 2.24
N VAL A 495 -5.76 34.41 2.98
CA VAL A 495 -6.57 33.32 2.43
C VAL A 495 -7.54 33.81 1.34
N GLU A 496 -8.16 34.97 1.50
CA GLU A 496 -9.00 35.59 0.47
C GLU A 496 -8.18 35.91 -0.79
N ASN A 497 -7.00 36.52 -0.64
CA ASN A 497 -6.09 36.79 -1.78
C ASN A 497 -5.67 35.49 -2.49
N LEU A 498 -5.37 34.43 -1.73
CA LEU A 498 -5.04 33.12 -2.32
C LEU A 498 -6.24 32.51 -3.07
N ARG A 499 -7.46 32.73 -2.59
CA ARG A 499 -8.70 32.31 -3.28
C ARG A 499 -8.90 33.10 -4.57
N ASP A 500 -8.74 34.43 -4.56
CA ASP A 500 -8.85 35.29 -5.75
C ASP A 500 -7.85 34.88 -6.84
N ARG A 501 -6.68 34.39 -6.45
CA ARG A 501 -5.64 33.89 -7.35
C ARG A 501 -5.83 32.43 -7.78
N GLY A 502 -6.86 31.74 -7.29
CA GLY A 502 -7.14 30.35 -7.59
C GLY A 502 -6.20 29.34 -6.91
N VAL A 503 -5.38 29.78 -5.93
CA VAL A 503 -4.57 28.88 -5.09
C VAL A 503 -5.45 28.06 -4.18
N ILE A 504 -6.48 28.68 -3.62
CA ILE A 504 -7.54 28.00 -2.88
C ILE A 504 -8.81 28.04 -3.74
N ARG A 505 -9.49 26.91 -3.86
CA ARG A 505 -10.80 26.82 -4.52
C ARG A 505 -11.77 26.08 -3.63
N ARG A 506 -12.86 26.72 -3.29
CA ARG A 506 -13.97 26.14 -2.54
C ARG A 506 -14.94 25.40 -3.49
N PRO A 507 -15.87 24.57 -2.99
CA PRO A 507 -16.87 23.93 -3.84
C PRO A 507 -17.61 24.88 -4.78
N GLU A 508 -18.05 26.03 -4.24
CA GLU A 508 -18.78 27.05 -5.04
C GLU A 508 -17.91 27.69 -6.14
N ASP A 509 -16.60 27.82 -5.96
CA ASP A 509 -15.68 28.33 -6.99
C ASP A 509 -15.55 27.35 -8.17
N LEU A 510 -15.81 26.07 -7.89
CA LEU A 510 -15.92 25.00 -8.88
C LEU A 510 -17.34 24.83 -9.44
N GLY A 511 -18.31 25.68 -9.01
CA GLY A 511 -19.71 25.56 -9.36
C GLY A 511 -20.35 24.27 -8.81
N ILE A 512 -19.88 23.78 -7.66
CA ILE A 512 -20.41 22.64 -6.93
C ILE A 512 -21.20 23.21 -5.75
N ARG A 513 -22.49 22.89 -5.66
CA ARG A 513 -23.30 23.23 -4.49
C ARG A 513 -23.29 22.06 -3.52
N LEU A 514 -23.19 22.33 -2.22
CA LEU A 514 -23.15 21.31 -1.18
C LEU A 514 -24.32 20.31 -1.30
N ARG A 515 -25.53 20.80 -1.61
CA ARG A 515 -26.73 19.98 -1.81
C ARG A 515 -26.67 19.04 -3.02
N ASP A 516 -25.74 19.26 -3.96
CA ASP A 516 -25.57 18.41 -5.14
C ASP A 516 -24.71 17.17 -4.83
N ALA A 517 -24.02 17.18 -3.69
CA ALA A 517 -23.22 16.06 -3.20
C ALA A 517 -24.13 15.00 -2.55
N SER A 518 -24.81 14.24 -3.38
CA SER A 518 -25.70 13.16 -2.95
C SER A 518 -25.08 11.80 -3.25
N ARG A 519 -25.27 10.85 -2.35
CA ARG A 519 -24.95 9.43 -2.58
C ARG A 519 -25.66 8.82 -3.79
N ASP A 520 -26.71 9.45 -4.28
CA ASP A 520 -27.40 9.04 -5.51
C ASP A 520 -26.53 9.17 -6.76
N LEU A 521 -25.43 9.95 -6.70
CA LEU A 521 -24.43 10.04 -7.77
C LEU A 521 -23.51 8.82 -7.83
N LEU A 522 -23.42 8.00 -6.79
CA LEU A 522 -22.60 6.80 -6.80
C LEU A 522 -23.16 5.77 -7.78
N ALA A 523 -22.35 5.29 -8.71
CA ALA A 523 -22.75 4.27 -9.70
C ALA A 523 -23.13 2.93 -9.03
N ALA A 524 -22.61 2.65 -7.84
CA ALA A 524 -23.00 1.55 -6.98
C ALA A 524 -23.14 2.07 -5.55
N ARG A 525 -24.21 1.73 -4.84
CA ARG A 525 -24.52 2.17 -3.47
C ARG A 525 -24.36 1.05 -2.43
N SER A 526 -24.04 -0.14 -2.89
CA SER A 526 -23.83 -1.33 -2.08
C SER A 526 -22.88 -2.30 -2.77
N VAL A 527 -22.31 -3.23 -2.01
CA VAL A 527 -21.51 -4.32 -2.57
C VAL A 527 -22.35 -5.19 -3.53
N LYS A 528 -23.66 -5.33 -3.27
CA LYS A 528 -24.59 -6.02 -4.18
C LYS A 528 -24.66 -5.37 -5.56
N ASP A 529 -24.59 -4.05 -5.64
CA ASP A 529 -24.59 -3.33 -6.92
C ASP A 529 -23.27 -3.58 -7.67
N LEU A 530 -22.11 -3.68 -6.97
CA LEU A 530 -20.84 -4.05 -7.58
C LEU A 530 -20.90 -5.45 -8.20
N VAL A 531 -21.57 -6.40 -7.52
CA VAL A 531 -21.81 -7.74 -8.07
C VAL A 531 -22.64 -7.66 -9.35
N ARG A 532 -23.69 -6.83 -9.37
CA ARG A 532 -24.52 -6.63 -10.58
C ARG A 532 -23.72 -6.01 -11.72
N TRP A 533 -22.93 -4.98 -11.44
CA TRP A 533 -22.05 -4.35 -12.44
C TRP A 533 -21.06 -5.31 -13.07
N SER A 534 -20.55 -6.28 -12.29
CA SER A 534 -19.64 -7.32 -12.80
C SER A 534 -20.33 -8.44 -13.59
N GLY A 535 -21.65 -8.39 -13.78
CA GLY A 535 -22.41 -9.50 -14.34
C GLY A 535 -22.41 -10.75 -13.44
N GLY A 536 -22.22 -10.60 -12.13
CA GLY A 536 -22.15 -11.70 -11.15
C GLY A 536 -20.77 -12.36 -11.05
N LEU A 537 -19.76 -11.85 -11.74
CA LEU A 537 -18.40 -12.42 -11.71
C LEU A 537 -17.62 -12.03 -10.45
N TYR A 538 -17.91 -10.89 -9.84
CA TYR A 538 -17.34 -10.52 -8.54
C TYR A 538 -18.08 -11.28 -7.43
N ALA A 539 -17.34 -12.02 -6.62
CA ALA A 539 -17.86 -12.83 -5.52
C ALA A 539 -17.31 -12.31 -4.17
N PRO A 540 -17.89 -11.24 -3.59
CA PRO A 540 -17.35 -10.62 -2.38
C PRO A 540 -17.27 -11.60 -1.22
N PRO A 541 -16.30 -11.43 -0.29
CA PRO A 541 -16.19 -12.21 0.93
C PRO A 541 -17.47 -12.20 1.76
N GLN A 542 -17.72 -13.26 2.52
CA GLN A 542 -18.96 -13.45 3.30
C GLN A 542 -19.27 -12.26 4.22
N ARG A 543 -18.25 -11.65 4.83
CA ARG A 543 -18.42 -10.51 5.73
C ARG A 543 -19.03 -9.26 5.06
N PHE A 544 -19.01 -9.19 3.72
CA PHE A 544 -19.61 -8.11 2.93
C PHE A 544 -20.95 -8.49 2.32
N ARG A 545 -21.44 -9.71 2.56
CA ARG A 545 -22.73 -10.19 2.04
C ARG A 545 -23.81 -10.04 3.11
N ASN A 546 -24.46 -8.90 3.09
CA ASN A 546 -25.54 -8.57 4.02
C ASN A 546 -26.94 -8.66 3.37
N TRP A 547 -27.10 -9.42 2.27
CA TRP A 547 -28.34 -9.66 1.53
C TRP A 547 -28.61 -11.11 1.27
#